data_a401e2fd65fde2add2be90c6b688409b
#
_entry.id   a401e2fd65fde2add2be90c6b688409b
#
_cell.length_a   1.000
_cell.length_b   1.000
_cell.length_c   1.000
_cell.angle_alpha   90.00
_cell.angle_beta   90.00
_cell.angle_gamma   90.00
#
_symmetry.space_group_name_H-M   'P 1'
#
loop_
_entity.id
_entity.type
_entity.pdbx_description
1 polymer ?
#
loop_
_entity_poly.entity_id
_entity_poly.type
_entity_poly.pdbx_seq_one_letter_code
_entity_poly.pdbx_strand_id
1 'polypeptide(L)'
;PLIMFDSTHKNFFIQSHLIKPLVDLLLNDGYRVSFLDKEFSKSSLSQAKVLVVITALPFDFATENSAADKNTFSENELNELQNWVNNGGSLLAFSEHAPFDQAINPLLRKFDIESSIGTTVDTINYESKYGPGMIKFENKNLNTNHPIVNGKYKVEKLVSFGGSALLGSKYENILKLDESSFNVKHSTGIGPEGKGNSQGLAGMYGSGKIAAFGDSNGFTAMVF
;
A
#
# COMPACT_ATOMS: atom_id res chain seq x y z
N PRO A 1 10.90 -14.43 -11.45
CA PRO A 1 10.18 -13.27 -11.98
C PRO A 1 10.88 -11.96 -11.65
N LEU A 2 10.59 -10.90 -12.44
CA LEU A 2 11.09 -9.55 -12.20
C LEU A 2 10.05 -8.76 -11.40
N ILE A 3 10.49 -8.20 -10.27
CA ILE A 3 9.74 -7.25 -9.46
C ILE A 3 10.34 -5.87 -9.72
N MET A 4 9.51 -4.94 -10.17
CA MET A 4 9.90 -3.55 -10.40
C MET A 4 9.33 -2.66 -9.30
N PHE A 5 10.15 -1.78 -8.75
CA PHE A 5 9.71 -0.72 -7.85
C PHE A 5 9.60 0.59 -8.64
N ASP A 6 8.47 1.26 -8.51
CA ASP A 6 8.28 2.59 -9.07
C ASP A 6 9.22 3.59 -8.40
N SER A 7 10.16 4.16 -9.13
CA SER A 7 11.05 5.22 -8.68
C SER A 7 10.84 6.56 -9.39
N THR A 8 9.80 6.64 -10.24
CA THR A 8 9.48 7.83 -11.02
C THR A 8 8.74 8.88 -10.18
N HIS A 9 7.81 8.43 -9.31
CA HIS A 9 6.84 9.27 -8.61
C HIS A 9 7.30 9.69 -7.21
N LYS A 10 8.54 10.14 -7.06
CA LYS A 10 9.09 10.66 -5.82
C LYS A 10 8.81 9.80 -4.58
N ASN A 11 8.87 8.49 -4.75
CA ASN A 11 8.58 7.50 -3.71
C ASN A 11 9.51 7.67 -2.50
N PHE A 12 8.97 8.15 -1.40
CA PHE A 12 9.73 8.54 -0.21
C PHE A 12 10.64 7.41 0.32
N PHE A 13 10.11 6.19 0.46
CA PHE A 13 10.89 5.06 0.99
C PHE A 13 11.97 4.55 0.02
N ILE A 14 11.83 4.82 -1.27
CA ILE A 14 12.87 4.51 -2.25
C ILE A 14 13.97 5.55 -2.20
N GLN A 15 13.62 6.84 -2.22
CA GLN A 15 14.58 7.95 -2.15
C GLN A 15 15.39 7.95 -0.84
N SER A 16 14.76 7.60 0.28
CA SER A 16 15.41 7.50 1.59
C SER A 16 16.15 6.18 1.83
N HIS A 17 16.14 5.26 0.87
CA HIS A 17 16.69 3.90 0.97
C HIS A 17 16.07 3.02 2.08
N LEU A 18 14.97 3.43 2.68
CA LEU A 18 14.30 2.69 3.74
C LEU A 18 13.62 1.40 3.24
N ILE A 19 13.46 1.26 1.92
CA ILE A 19 12.92 0.05 1.28
C ILE A 19 13.91 -1.13 1.24
N LYS A 20 15.18 -0.89 1.63
CA LYS A 20 16.25 -1.90 1.50
C LYS A 20 15.92 -3.26 2.13
N PRO A 21 15.30 -3.37 3.33
CA PRO A 21 14.97 -4.68 3.91
C PRO A 21 14.04 -5.51 3.01
N LEU A 22 13.05 -4.89 2.38
CA LEU A 22 12.16 -5.60 1.46
C LEU A 22 12.89 -6.03 0.20
N VAL A 23 13.76 -5.18 -0.35
CA VAL A 23 14.57 -5.51 -1.53
C VAL A 23 15.49 -6.71 -1.22
N ASP A 24 16.18 -6.69 -0.08
CA ASP A 24 17.07 -7.78 0.33
C ASP A 24 16.30 -9.09 0.52
N LEU A 25 15.11 -9.04 1.12
CA LEU A 25 14.24 -10.21 1.28
C LEU A 25 13.86 -10.82 -0.07
N LEU A 26 13.45 -9.99 -1.03
CA LEU A 26 13.07 -10.44 -2.37
C LEU A 26 14.26 -11.06 -3.13
N LEU A 27 15.44 -10.45 -3.04
CA LEU A 27 16.67 -11.00 -3.64
C LEU A 27 17.04 -12.34 -3.01
N ASN A 28 16.94 -12.48 -1.69
CA ASN A 28 17.23 -13.71 -0.97
C ASN A 28 16.22 -14.83 -1.32
N ASP A 29 14.98 -14.48 -1.63
CA ASP A 29 13.96 -15.42 -2.12
C ASP A 29 14.11 -15.76 -3.62
N GLY A 30 15.15 -15.23 -4.29
CA GLY A 30 15.48 -15.54 -5.68
C GLY A 30 14.72 -14.73 -6.73
N TYR A 31 14.06 -13.63 -6.34
CA TYR A 31 13.49 -12.70 -7.30
C TYR A 31 14.58 -11.79 -7.90
N ARG A 32 14.32 -11.33 -9.12
CA ARG A 32 15.08 -10.20 -9.68
C ARG A 32 14.36 -8.92 -9.30
N VAL A 33 15.10 -7.92 -8.87
CA VAL A 33 14.57 -6.61 -8.50
C VAL A 33 15.16 -5.54 -9.40
N SER A 34 14.34 -4.58 -9.83
CA SER A 34 14.78 -3.39 -10.56
C SER A 34 13.93 -2.18 -10.14
N PHE A 35 14.41 -1.00 -10.49
CA PHE A 35 13.71 0.25 -10.26
C PHE A 35 13.27 0.84 -11.60
N LEU A 36 12.00 1.23 -11.69
CA LEU A 36 11.41 1.85 -12.86
C LEU A 36 11.55 3.36 -12.77
N ASP A 37 12.38 3.94 -13.63
CA ASP A 37 12.70 5.37 -13.69
C ASP A 37 11.97 6.11 -14.82
N LYS A 38 10.90 5.50 -15.34
CA LYS A 38 10.08 6.03 -16.44
C LYS A 38 8.61 5.91 -16.12
N GLU A 39 7.82 6.82 -16.69
CA GLU A 39 6.37 6.80 -16.62
C GLU A 39 5.80 5.42 -17.00
N PHE A 40 4.66 5.06 -16.41
CA PHE A 40 3.98 3.81 -16.70
C PHE A 40 3.50 3.79 -18.16
N SER A 41 3.96 2.83 -18.89
CA SER A 41 3.59 2.60 -20.28
C SER A 41 3.67 1.11 -20.61
N LYS A 42 3.04 0.70 -21.71
CA LYS A 42 3.15 -0.67 -22.21
C LYS A 42 4.61 -1.12 -22.35
N SER A 43 5.49 -0.23 -22.79
CA SER A 43 6.91 -0.56 -22.97
C SER A 43 7.67 -0.66 -21.66
N SER A 44 7.48 0.30 -20.74
CA SER A 44 8.17 0.34 -19.45
C SER A 44 7.76 -0.81 -18.52
N LEU A 45 6.50 -1.23 -18.58
CA LEU A 45 5.96 -2.34 -17.78
C LEU A 45 6.14 -3.73 -18.41
N SER A 46 6.59 -3.81 -19.67
CA SER A 46 6.59 -5.06 -20.45
C SER A 46 7.41 -6.19 -19.84
N GLN A 47 8.47 -5.90 -19.10
CA GLN A 47 9.34 -6.90 -18.47
C GLN A 47 8.95 -7.24 -17.04
N ALA A 48 8.14 -6.39 -16.39
CA ALA A 48 7.72 -6.59 -15.02
C ALA A 48 6.71 -7.74 -14.91
N LYS A 49 6.87 -8.57 -13.88
CA LYS A 49 5.81 -9.48 -13.45
C LYS A 49 5.01 -8.88 -12.29
N VAL A 50 5.68 -8.12 -11.45
CA VAL A 50 5.08 -7.36 -10.36
C VAL A 50 5.59 -5.93 -10.42
N LEU A 51 4.70 -4.96 -10.31
CA LEU A 51 5.03 -3.56 -10.02
C LEU A 51 4.70 -3.26 -8.56
N VAL A 52 5.63 -2.63 -7.86
CA VAL A 52 5.46 -2.13 -6.49
C VAL A 52 5.42 -0.61 -6.52
N VAL A 53 4.32 -0.03 -6.03
CA VAL A 53 4.16 1.42 -5.84
C VAL A 53 4.01 1.70 -4.35
N ILE A 54 4.97 2.39 -3.77
CA ILE A 54 5.04 2.63 -2.32
C ILE A 54 5.34 4.10 -2.04
N THR A 55 4.49 4.75 -1.24
CA THR A 55 4.66 6.16 -0.84
C THR A 55 4.94 7.13 -2.00
N ALA A 56 4.27 6.94 -3.12
CA ALA A 56 4.38 7.82 -4.29
C ALA A 56 3.83 9.21 -3.99
N LEU A 57 4.54 10.24 -4.45
CA LEU A 57 4.19 11.64 -4.25
C LEU A 57 4.40 12.44 -5.54
N PRO A 58 3.67 13.56 -5.73
CA PRO A 58 3.91 14.49 -6.85
C PRO A 58 5.05 15.49 -6.57
N PHE A 59 5.71 15.41 -5.41
CA PHE A 59 6.77 16.29 -4.96
C PHE A 59 7.82 15.54 -4.15
N ASP A 60 9.00 16.13 -4.02
CA ASP A 60 10.06 15.60 -3.17
C ASP A 60 9.78 15.94 -1.70
N PHE A 61 9.47 14.94 -0.90
CA PHE A 61 9.09 15.10 0.51
C PHE A 61 10.19 15.73 1.38
N ALA A 62 11.44 15.59 1.00
CA ALA A 62 12.57 16.15 1.75
C ALA A 62 12.77 17.66 1.52
N THR A 63 12.34 18.18 0.36
CA THR A 63 12.66 19.53 -0.08
C THR A 63 11.43 20.42 -0.30
N GLU A 64 10.23 19.83 -0.44
CA GLU A 64 8.98 20.52 -0.73
C GLU A 64 7.94 20.25 0.35
N ASN A 65 7.23 21.29 0.81
CA ASN A 65 6.24 21.14 1.89
C ASN A 65 4.85 20.70 1.42
N SER A 66 4.51 20.92 0.16
CA SER A 66 3.27 20.44 -0.45
C SER A 66 3.29 20.68 -1.96
N ALA A 67 2.46 19.93 -2.67
CA ALA A 67 2.11 20.19 -4.07
C ALA A 67 0.62 19.90 -4.26
N ALA A 68 -0.20 20.68 -3.58
CA ALA A 68 -1.66 20.51 -3.56
C ALA A 68 -2.30 20.46 -4.97
N ASP A 69 -1.66 21.10 -5.94
CA ASP A 69 -2.16 21.23 -7.32
C ASP A 69 -1.49 20.26 -8.32
N LYS A 70 -0.59 19.38 -7.85
CA LYS A 70 0.10 18.43 -8.73
C LYS A 70 -0.50 17.03 -8.58
N ASN A 71 -0.80 16.41 -9.71
CA ASN A 71 -1.18 14.99 -9.74
C ASN A 71 0.08 14.11 -9.64
N THR A 72 0.02 13.08 -8.81
CA THR A 72 1.10 12.09 -8.70
C THR A 72 1.29 11.33 -10.00
N PHE A 73 0.19 10.95 -10.64
CA PHE A 73 0.16 10.15 -11.87
C PHE A 73 -0.61 10.88 -12.95
N SER A 74 -0.18 10.78 -14.19
CA SER A 74 -0.99 11.19 -15.34
C SER A 74 -2.12 10.20 -15.62
N GLU A 75 -3.20 10.66 -16.25
CA GLU A 75 -4.31 9.79 -16.62
C GLU A 75 -3.88 8.69 -17.61
N ASN A 76 -2.93 9.01 -18.49
CA ASN A 76 -2.38 8.03 -19.43
C ASN A 76 -1.63 6.91 -18.71
N GLU A 77 -0.78 7.23 -17.73
CA GLU A 77 -0.08 6.24 -16.91
C GLU A 77 -1.04 5.32 -16.14
N LEU A 78 -2.09 5.92 -15.56
CA LEU A 78 -3.10 5.16 -14.83
C LEU A 78 -3.85 4.18 -15.75
N ASN A 79 -4.15 4.58 -16.97
CA ASN A 79 -4.81 3.72 -17.97
C ASN A 79 -3.87 2.61 -18.45
N GLU A 80 -2.59 2.91 -18.70
CA GLU A 80 -1.59 1.91 -19.08
C GLU A 80 -1.35 0.89 -17.97
N LEU A 81 -1.26 1.34 -16.72
CA LEU A 81 -1.13 0.47 -15.56
C LEU A 81 -2.36 -0.43 -15.40
N GLN A 82 -3.56 0.13 -15.50
CA GLN A 82 -4.80 -0.62 -15.39
C GLN A 82 -4.90 -1.70 -16.48
N ASN A 83 -4.57 -1.35 -17.74
CA ASN A 83 -4.52 -2.28 -18.86
C ASN A 83 -3.46 -3.38 -18.62
N TRP A 84 -2.28 -3.03 -18.13
CA TRP A 84 -1.22 -3.99 -17.84
C TRP A 84 -1.65 -4.99 -16.77
N VAL A 85 -2.27 -4.56 -15.69
CA VAL A 85 -2.81 -5.48 -14.66
C VAL A 85 -3.92 -6.34 -15.23
N ASN A 86 -4.88 -5.73 -15.97
CA ASN A 86 -5.98 -6.48 -16.59
C ASN A 86 -5.49 -7.61 -17.52
N ASN A 87 -4.32 -7.43 -18.13
CA ASN A 87 -3.69 -8.41 -19.04
C ASN A 87 -2.67 -9.35 -18.33
N GLY A 88 -2.67 -9.45 -17.01
CA GLY A 88 -1.93 -10.47 -16.27
C GLY A 88 -0.71 -9.96 -15.49
N GLY A 89 -0.47 -8.66 -15.45
CA GLY A 89 0.47 -8.03 -14.52
C GLY A 89 -0.01 -8.12 -13.08
N SER A 90 0.87 -7.92 -12.11
CA SER A 90 0.50 -7.89 -10.69
C SER A 90 0.93 -6.57 -10.07
N LEU A 91 0.01 -5.90 -9.39
CA LEU A 91 0.27 -4.63 -8.70
C LEU A 91 0.31 -4.87 -7.19
N LEU A 92 1.35 -4.38 -6.53
CA LEU A 92 1.43 -4.23 -5.09
C LEU A 92 1.50 -2.72 -4.78
N ALA A 93 0.43 -2.18 -4.21
CA ALA A 93 0.31 -0.76 -3.90
C ALA A 93 0.25 -0.53 -2.39
N PHE A 94 0.93 0.50 -1.93
CA PHE A 94 0.90 0.91 -0.53
C PHE A 94 0.38 2.32 -0.41
N SER A 95 -0.66 2.48 0.40
CA SER A 95 -1.05 3.75 0.99
C SER A 95 -0.28 3.96 2.30
N GLU A 96 -0.49 5.12 2.90
CA GLU A 96 0.05 5.49 4.20
C GLU A 96 -0.83 6.64 4.74
N HIS A 97 -0.52 7.21 5.91
CA HIS A 97 -1.14 8.45 6.38
C HIS A 97 -0.84 9.63 5.43
N ALA A 98 -1.45 10.78 5.70
CA ALA A 98 -1.21 11.99 4.90
C ALA A 98 0.30 12.34 4.83
N PRO A 99 0.80 12.77 3.65
CA PRO A 99 0.07 13.11 2.42
C PRO A 99 -0.08 11.94 1.43
N PHE A 100 0.42 10.77 1.75
CA PHE A 100 0.51 9.61 0.84
C PHE A 100 -0.85 9.01 0.51
N ASP A 101 -1.80 9.05 1.46
CA ASP A 101 -3.19 8.60 1.28
C ASP A 101 -3.89 9.29 0.11
N GLN A 102 -3.75 10.61 0.00
CA GLN A 102 -4.33 11.37 -1.10
C GLN A 102 -3.57 11.14 -2.42
N ALA A 103 -2.24 11.09 -2.34
CA ALA A 103 -1.38 10.97 -3.51
C ALA A 103 -1.57 9.64 -4.27
N ILE A 104 -1.83 8.54 -3.56
CA ILE A 104 -2.04 7.20 -4.16
C ILE A 104 -3.48 6.97 -4.64
N ASN A 105 -4.47 7.73 -4.16
CA ASN A 105 -5.88 7.48 -4.44
C ASN A 105 -6.25 7.49 -5.93
N PRO A 106 -5.70 8.35 -6.80
CA PRO A 106 -5.97 8.27 -8.24
C PRO A 106 -5.62 6.90 -8.84
N LEU A 107 -4.53 6.28 -8.38
CA LEU A 107 -4.13 4.94 -8.79
C LEU A 107 -5.08 3.88 -8.24
N LEU A 108 -5.36 3.90 -6.94
CA LEU A 108 -6.21 2.89 -6.29
C LEU A 108 -7.63 2.88 -6.86
N ARG A 109 -8.19 4.05 -7.17
CA ARG A 109 -9.54 4.18 -7.77
C ARG A 109 -9.66 3.52 -9.15
N LYS A 110 -8.59 3.38 -9.92
CA LYS A 110 -8.60 2.59 -11.18
C LYS A 110 -8.93 1.11 -10.92
N PHE A 111 -8.76 0.66 -9.71
CA PHE A 111 -9.02 -0.72 -9.27
C PHE A 111 -10.19 -0.83 -8.30
N ASP A 112 -11.05 0.19 -8.19
CA ASP A 112 -12.18 0.24 -7.25
C ASP A 112 -11.75 0.10 -5.78
N ILE A 113 -10.57 0.60 -5.44
CA ILE A 113 -10.07 0.72 -4.08
C ILE A 113 -9.91 2.21 -3.76
N GLU A 114 -10.16 2.59 -2.52
CA GLU A 114 -9.92 3.93 -2.02
C GLU A 114 -9.21 3.87 -0.66
N SER A 115 -8.18 4.66 -0.51
CA SER A 115 -7.55 4.92 0.79
C SER A 115 -8.32 6.01 1.50
N SER A 116 -8.65 5.79 2.75
CA SER A 116 -9.24 6.82 3.60
C SER A 116 -8.23 7.94 3.88
N ILE A 117 -8.74 9.15 4.10
CA ILE A 117 -7.89 10.30 4.42
C ILE A 117 -7.60 10.35 5.92
N GLY A 118 -6.33 10.39 6.29
CA GLY A 118 -5.87 10.46 7.67
C GLY A 118 -5.25 9.16 8.20
N THR A 119 -5.08 9.10 9.50
CA THR A 119 -4.50 7.95 10.19
C THR A 119 -5.60 7.09 10.80
N THR A 120 -5.59 5.81 10.51
CA THR A 120 -6.48 4.84 11.17
C THR A 120 -5.90 4.44 12.53
N VAL A 121 -6.74 4.46 13.55
CA VAL A 121 -6.43 4.02 14.90
C VAL A 121 -7.45 2.99 15.37
N ASP A 122 -7.04 2.13 16.30
CA ASP A 122 -7.94 1.18 16.97
C ASP A 122 -7.75 1.30 18.48
N THR A 123 -8.84 1.49 19.23
CA THR A 123 -8.80 1.70 20.68
C THR A 123 -8.79 0.41 21.49
N ILE A 124 -8.91 -0.75 20.82
CA ILE A 124 -8.95 -2.07 21.46
C ILE A 124 -7.81 -2.95 20.95
N ASN A 125 -7.68 -3.06 19.62
CA ASN A 125 -6.72 -3.95 18.97
C ASN A 125 -5.45 -3.20 18.58
N TYR A 126 -4.64 -2.80 19.56
CA TYR A 126 -3.39 -2.09 19.32
C TYR A 126 -2.25 -2.65 20.18
N GLU A 127 -1.02 -2.35 19.79
CA GLU A 127 0.15 -2.69 20.57
C GLU A 127 0.31 -1.68 21.73
N SER A 128 0.04 -2.12 22.94
CA SER A 128 -0.10 -1.27 24.13
C SER A 128 1.13 -0.41 24.44
N LYS A 129 2.31 -0.88 24.05
CA LYS A 129 3.57 -0.14 24.24
C LYS A 129 3.61 1.16 23.41
N TYR A 130 2.90 1.21 22.29
CA TYR A 130 3.03 2.31 21.30
C TYR A 130 1.74 3.10 21.10
N GLY A 131 0.60 2.58 21.54
CA GLY A 131 -0.70 3.27 21.49
C GLY A 131 -1.56 2.94 20.25
N PRO A 132 -2.76 3.55 20.16
CA PRO A 132 -3.83 3.15 19.23
C PRO A 132 -3.49 3.25 17.74
N GLY A 133 -2.48 4.00 17.35
CA GLY A 133 -1.99 4.08 15.96
C GLY A 133 -1.19 2.83 15.53
N MET A 134 -0.76 2.01 16.48
CA MET A 134 -0.06 0.74 16.22
C MET A 134 -1.08 -0.40 16.24
N ILE A 135 -1.84 -0.54 15.16
CA ILE A 135 -2.93 -1.53 15.08
C ILE A 135 -2.36 -2.93 14.99
N LYS A 136 -2.89 -3.82 15.82
CA LYS A 136 -2.50 -5.22 15.87
C LYS A 136 -3.51 -6.09 15.14
N PHE A 137 -3.03 -6.84 14.16
CA PHE A 137 -3.80 -7.83 13.40
C PHE A 137 -3.40 -9.23 13.83
N GLU A 138 -4.34 -9.96 14.40
CA GLU A 138 -4.19 -11.35 14.80
C GLU A 138 -5.58 -12.02 14.81
N ASN A 139 -5.65 -13.35 14.85
CA ASN A 139 -6.90 -14.11 14.92
C ASN A 139 -7.93 -13.68 13.86
N LYS A 140 -9.11 -13.20 14.26
CA LYS A 140 -10.22 -12.79 13.37
C LYS A 140 -9.90 -11.60 12.47
N ASN A 141 -8.89 -10.80 12.81
CA ASN A 141 -8.47 -9.61 12.08
C ASN A 141 -7.44 -9.91 10.98
N LEU A 142 -6.92 -11.14 10.97
CA LEU A 142 -5.97 -11.63 9.98
C LEU A 142 -6.60 -12.77 9.17
N ASN A 143 -6.68 -12.63 7.84
CA ASN A 143 -7.23 -13.69 6.99
C ASN A 143 -6.24 -14.84 6.82
N THR A 144 -6.22 -15.74 7.79
CA THR A 144 -5.31 -16.90 7.82
C THR A 144 -5.59 -17.95 6.72
N ASN A 145 -6.68 -17.83 5.98
CA ASN A 145 -6.98 -18.70 4.84
C ASN A 145 -6.39 -18.18 3.53
N HIS A 146 -6.00 -16.90 3.47
CA HIS A 146 -5.47 -16.30 2.26
C HIS A 146 -3.97 -16.63 2.07
N PRO A 147 -3.51 -16.97 0.84
CA PRO A 147 -2.10 -17.34 0.60
C PRO A 147 -1.06 -16.29 0.99
N ILE A 148 -1.42 -14.99 1.02
CA ILE A 148 -0.53 -13.91 1.50
C ILE A 148 -0.18 -14.11 2.98
N VAL A 149 -1.11 -14.62 3.77
CA VAL A 149 -0.94 -14.83 5.22
C VAL A 149 -0.48 -16.25 5.54
N ASN A 150 -0.94 -17.23 4.77
CA ASN A 150 -0.67 -18.65 4.98
C ASN A 150 0.13 -19.24 3.80
N GLY A 151 1.26 -18.61 3.46
CA GLY A 151 2.19 -19.06 2.43
C GLY A 151 3.27 -19.99 2.96
N LYS A 152 4.48 -19.89 2.40
CA LYS A 152 5.67 -20.64 2.86
C LYS A 152 5.94 -20.41 4.35
N TYR A 153 5.72 -19.18 4.81
CA TYR A 153 5.78 -18.78 6.20
C TYR A 153 4.41 -18.25 6.62
N LYS A 154 3.88 -18.80 7.69
CA LYS A 154 2.60 -18.38 8.24
C LYS A 154 2.77 -17.09 9.03
N VAL A 155 1.95 -16.10 8.74
CA VAL A 155 1.86 -14.88 9.54
C VAL A 155 0.78 -15.08 10.60
N GLU A 156 1.16 -15.02 11.87
CA GLU A 156 0.24 -15.19 13.01
C GLU A 156 -0.13 -13.85 13.66
N LYS A 157 0.76 -12.87 13.53
CA LYS A 157 0.56 -11.51 14.04
C LYS A 157 1.25 -10.51 13.11
N LEU A 158 0.60 -9.37 12.89
CA LEU A 158 1.18 -8.20 12.23
C LEU A 158 0.79 -6.95 13.02
N VAL A 159 1.68 -5.99 13.09
CA VAL A 159 1.42 -4.66 13.66
C VAL A 159 1.65 -3.63 12.57
N SER A 160 0.66 -2.78 12.31
CA SER A 160 0.79 -1.64 11.42
C SER A 160 1.14 -0.37 12.19
N PHE A 161 1.63 0.65 11.51
CA PHE A 161 2.09 1.89 12.13
C PHE A 161 1.49 3.13 11.46
N GLY A 162 0.33 3.57 11.93
CA GLY A 162 -0.25 4.85 11.52
C GLY A 162 -0.78 4.90 10.09
N GLY A 163 -1.07 3.78 9.47
CA GLY A 163 -1.58 3.71 8.10
C GLY A 163 -3.03 4.14 7.96
N SER A 164 -3.55 4.08 6.74
CA SER A 164 -4.92 4.42 6.37
C SER A 164 -5.80 3.18 6.26
N ALA A 165 -7.12 3.34 6.44
CA ALA A 165 -8.06 2.30 6.06
C ALA A 165 -8.23 2.24 4.53
N LEU A 166 -8.50 1.06 4.01
CA LEU A 166 -8.81 0.81 2.61
C LEU A 166 -10.27 0.38 2.46
N LEU A 167 -10.94 0.95 1.47
CA LEU A 167 -12.30 0.62 1.07
C LEU A 167 -12.25 -0.05 -0.31
N GLY A 168 -12.82 -1.25 -0.44
CA GLY A 168 -12.78 -2.00 -1.70
C GLY A 168 -13.54 -3.32 -1.58
N SER A 169 -14.85 -3.31 -1.83
CA SER A 169 -15.75 -4.47 -1.61
C SER A 169 -15.54 -5.64 -2.58
N LYS A 170 -14.79 -5.44 -3.66
CA LYS A 170 -14.51 -6.49 -4.67
C LYS A 170 -13.37 -7.42 -4.28
N TYR A 171 -12.62 -7.10 -3.23
CA TYR A 171 -11.39 -7.78 -2.86
C TYR A 171 -11.52 -8.49 -1.52
N GLU A 172 -10.70 -9.51 -1.32
CA GLU A 172 -10.63 -10.17 -0.03
C GLU A 172 -9.93 -9.28 1.00
N ASN A 173 -10.53 -9.21 2.19
CA ASN A 173 -9.90 -8.58 3.35
C ASN A 173 -8.74 -9.47 3.85
N ILE A 174 -7.54 -8.94 3.83
CA ILE A 174 -6.33 -9.58 4.38
C ILE A 174 -6.12 -9.14 5.84
N LEU A 175 -6.25 -7.83 6.08
CA LEU A 175 -6.12 -7.19 7.38
C LEU A 175 -7.42 -6.46 7.72
N LYS A 176 -8.31 -7.13 8.44
CA LYS A 176 -9.63 -6.59 8.77
C LYS A 176 -9.55 -5.63 9.94
N LEU A 177 -10.10 -4.45 9.78
CA LEU A 177 -10.31 -3.48 10.86
C LEU A 177 -11.62 -3.82 11.63
N ASP A 178 -11.59 -3.65 12.94
CA ASP A 178 -12.75 -3.88 13.81
C ASP A 178 -13.64 -2.65 13.94
N GLU A 179 -14.79 -2.83 14.60
CA GLU A 179 -15.75 -1.78 14.94
C GLU A 179 -15.16 -0.68 15.86
N SER A 180 -14.06 -1.00 16.57
CA SER A 180 -13.31 -0.07 17.42
C SER A 180 -12.35 0.84 16.64
N SER A 181 -12.17 0.58 15.33
CA SER A 181 -11.29 1.36 14.47
C SER A 181 -12.00 2.59 13.92
N PHE A 182 -11.27 3.69 13.81
CA PHE A 182 -11.73 4.93 13.18
C PHE A 182 -10.56 5.74 12.62
N ASN A 183 -10.86 6.69 11.74
CA ASN A 183 -9.86 7.59 11.17
C ASN A 183 -9.75 8.88 11.96
N VAL A 184 -8.51 9.30 12.18
CA VAL A 184 -8.16 10.64 12.68
C VAL A 184 -7.70 11.47 11.50
N LYS A 185 -8.49 12.50 11.15
CA LYS A 185 -8.19 13.45 10.08
C LYS A 185 -7.59 14.71 10.68
N HIS A 186 -6.42 15.10 10.24
CA HIS A 186 -5.73 16.28 10.79
C HIS A 186 -6.56 17.58 10.71
N SER A 187 -7.38 17.74 9.68
CA SER A 187 -8.14 18.98 9.43
C SER A 187 -9.60 18.91 9.87
N THR A 188 -10.21 17.73 9.98
CA THR A 188 -11.64 17.56 10.19
C THR A 188 -12.00 16.72 11.42
N GLY A 189 -11.01 16.25 12.17
CA GLY A 189 -11.22 15.43 13.36
C GLY A 189 -11.44 13.94 13.03
N ILE A 190 -12.38 13.30 13.76
CA ILE A 190 -12.61 11.86 13.68
C ILE A 190 -13.60 11.54 12.56
N GLY A 191 -13.32 10.51 11.77
CA GLY A 191 -14.19 9.96 10.74
C GLY A 191 -14.41 8.45 10.92
N PRO A 192 -15.48 7.91 10.34
CA PRO A 192 -15.88 6.52 10.50
C PRO A 192 -15.14 5.53 9.61
N GLU A 193 -14.29 5.98 8.72
CA GLU A 193 -13.74 5.17 7.61
C GLU A 193 -12.91 3.97 8.06
N GLY A 194 -12.37 3.97 9.28
CA GLY A 194 -11.67 2.82 9.86
C GLY A 194 -12.60 1.63 10.12
N LYS A 195 -13.79 1.91 10.64
CA LYS A 195 -14.72 0.94 11.17
C LYS A 195 -15.13 -0.14 10.15
N GLY A 196 -14.79 -1.40 10.45
CA GLY A 196 -15.19 -2.55 9.64
C GLY A 196 -14.53 -2.65 8.25
N ASN A 197 -13.65 -1.72 7.89
CA ASN A 197 -12.90 -1.72 6.65
C ASN A 197 -11.62 -2.56 6.76
N SER A 198 -10.65 -2.33 5.91
CA SER A 198 -9.41 -3.11 5.82
C SER A 198 -8.19 -2.22 5.89
N GLN A 199 -7.04 -2.76 6.30
CA GLN A 199 -5.73 -2.21 5.98
C GLN A 199 -4.94 -3.10 4.99
N GLY A 200 -5.55 -4.17 4.48
CA GLY A 200 -4.96 -5.01 3.45
C GLY A 200 -6.04 -5.68 2.61
N LEU A 201 -6.05 -5.41 1.33
CA LEU A 201 -6.96 -5.97 0.34
C LEU A 201 -6.17 -6.71 -0.74
N ALA A 202 -6.67 -7.85 -1.21
CA ALA A 202 -6.05 -8.53 -2.33
C ALA A 202 -7.08 -9.30 -3.17
N GLY A 203 -6.78 -9.51 -4.46
CA GLY A 203 -7.63 -10.28 -5.34
C GLY A 203 -7.22 -10.20 -6.81
N MET A 204 -8.11 -10.71 -7.65
CA MET A 204 -7.93 -10.67 -9.10
C MET A 204 -8.48 -9.37 -9.69
N TYR A 205 -7.80 -8.87 -10.72
CA TYR A 205 -8.29 -7.81 -11.60
C TYR A 205 -8.03 -8.22 -13.05
N GLY A 206 -9.08 -8.55 -13.76
CA GLY A 206 -8.94 -9.19 -15.08
C GLY A 206 -8.16 -10.49 -14.97
N SER A 207 -7.10 -10.63 -15.77
CA SER A 207 -6.18 -11.77 -15.72
C SER A 207 -5.01 -11.57 -14.73
N GLY A 208 -4.88 -10.39 -14.14
CA GLY A 208 -3.82 -10.02 -13.21
C GLY A 208 -4.25 -10.05 -11.75
N LYS A 209 -3.40 -9.51 -10.92
CA LYS A 209 -3.61 -9.49 -9.46
C LYS A 209 -3.34 -8.11 -8.90
N ILE A 210 -4.04 -7.78 -7.83
CA ILE A 210 -3.75 -6.59 -7.02
C ILE A 210 -3.67 -6.98 -5.55
N ALA A 211 -2.72 -6.39 -4.85
CA ALA A 211 -2.72 -6.30 -3.40
C ALA A 211 -2.48 -4.84 -3.02
N ALA A 212 -3.28 -4.32 -2.10
CA ALA A 212 -3.14 -2.96 -1.58
C ALA A 212 -3.07 -3.01 -0.06
N PHE A 213 -2.13 -2.27 0.52
CA PHE A 213 -1.98 -2.14 1.96
C PHE A 213 -2.05 -0.67 2.37
N GLY A 214 -2.72 -0.41 3.49
CA GLY A 214 -2.92 0.93 4.04
C GLY A 214 -1.74 1.43 4.87
N ASP A 215 -0.74 0.59 5.09
CA ASP A 215 0.49 0.91 5.82
C ASP A 215 1.69 0.27 5.12
N SER A 216 2.73 1.02 4.97
CA SER A 216 3.98 0.61 4.32
C SER A 216 5.14 0.40 5.30
N ASN A 217 5.02 0.89 6.53
CA ASN A 217 6.11 0.89 7.51
C ASN A 217 6.60 -0.51 7.87
N GLY A 218 5.71 -1.49 7.96
CA GLY A 218 6.07 -2.89 8.22
C GLY A 218 6.95 -3.56 7.14
N PHE A 219 7.12 -2.90 5.99
CA PHE A 219 7.94 -3.37 4.86
C PHE A 219 9.25 -2.60 4.72
N THR A 220 9.54 -1.68 5.63
CA THR A 220 10.66 -0.74 5.55
C THR A 220 11.51 -0.75 6.82
N ALA A 221 12.64 -0.03 6.79
CA ALA A 221 13.52 0.14 7.95
C ALA A 221 13.04 1.22 8.94
N MET A 222 11.81 1.75 8.81
CA MET A 222 11.28 2.77 9.72
C MET A 222 10.98 2.22 11.14
N VAL A 223 10.71 0.93 11.25
CA VAL A 223 10.22 0.29 12.49
C VAL A 223 11.23 -0.68 13.10
N PHE A 224 12.38 -0.87 12.44
CA PHE A 224 13.43 -1.82 12.87
C PHE A 224 14.75 -1.13 13.11
#